data_97a6a8c48296bf3378c78dc8d3f4d712
#
_entry.id   97a6a8c48296bf3378c78dc8d3f4d712
#
_cell.length_a   1.000
_cell.length_b   1.000
_cell.length_c   1.000
_cell.angle_alpha   90.00
_cell.angle_beta   90.00
_cell.angle_gamma   90.00
#
_symmetry.space_group_name_H-M   'P 1'
#
loop_
_entity.id
_entity.type
_entity.pdbx_description
1 polymer ?
#
loop_
_entity_poly.entity_id
_entity_poly.type
_entity_poly.pdbx_seq_one_letter_code
_entity_poly.pdbx_strand_id
1 'polypeptide(L)'
;MFFIIAIGVLWLMHGYVAWRIIPTLGFSSSQTILAYTTVFILSLLPILPIVLRMSGNESKLIDKFSFVGYTSLGFFTLSFFIFVAKDLVFQLIALLGHIINEDNPFDNSKRDFIKKSITLGIIGISGTATGLGFYNSRKGPSVIKHDIFLESLPESFNNFTIAQISDLHIGPTIKRPYVENVLDKISILNPDLIAVTGDLVDGSVQHLRPDLAPLKDMIAPFGTYFVTGNHEYYS
;
A
#
# COMPACT_ATOMS: atom_id res chain seq x y z
N MET A 1 18.79 -15.64 0.70
CA MET A 1 17.70 -16.50 0.22
C MET A 1 16.36 -15.77 0.16
N PHE A 2 15.91 -15.06 1.20
CA PHE A 2 14.64 -14.32 1.22
C PHE A 2 14.47 -13.33 0.04
N PHE A 3 15.43 -12.44 -0.20
CA PHE A 3 15.34 -11.47 -1.30
C PHE A 3 15.24 -12.10 -2.69
N ILE A 4 15.93 -13.23 -2.93
CA ILE A 4 15.86 -13.94 -4.22
C ILE A 4 14.45 -14.49 -4.45
N ILE A 5 13.84 -15.05 -3.43
CA ILE A 5 12.46 -15.56 -3.51
C ILE A 5 11.48 -14.40 -3.72
N ALA A 6 11.64 -13.31 -2.95
CA ALA A 6 10.79 -12.12 -3.09
C ALA A 6 10.86 -11.51 -4.50
N ILE A 7 12.07 -11.37 -5.05
CA ILE A 7 12.27 -10.90 -6.43
C ILE A 7 11.63 -11.84 -7.43
N GLY A 8 11.82 -13.16 -7.27
CA GLY A 8 11.22 -14.16 -8.16
C GLY A 8 9.69 -14.10 -8.15
N VAL A 9 9.07 -13.98 -6.97
CA VAL A 9 7.61 -13.84 -6.83
C VAL A 9 7.11 -12.56 -7.49
N LEU A 10 7.80 -11.43 -7.28
CA LEU A 10 7.43 -10.15 -7.90
C LEU A 10 7.53 -10.21 -9.42
N TRP A 11 8.58 -10.81 -9.97
CA TRP A 11 8.74 -10.95 -11.41
C TRP A 11 7.70 -11.86 -12.03
N LEU A 12 7.39 -13.00 -11.38
CA LEU A 12 6.33 -13.90 -11.84
C LEU A 12 4.97 -13.19 -11.83
N MET A 13 4.66 -12.46 -10.78
CA MET A 13 3.40 -11.72 -10.63
C MET A 13 3.28 -10.62 -11.70
N HIS A 14 4.28 -9.75 -11.83
CA HIS A 14 4.27 -8.67 -12.83
C HIS A 14 4.29 -9.24 -14.26
N GLY A 15 5.12 -10.25 -14.52
CA GLY A 15 5.21 -10.91 -15.82
C GLY A 15 3.90 -11.57 -16.23
N TYR A 16 3.23 -12.26 -15.31
CA TYR A 16 1.93 -12.86 -15.57
C TYR A 16 0.86 -11.79 -15.91
N VAL A 17 0.79 -10.71 -15.15
CA VAL A 17 -0.15 -9.61 -15.43
C VAL A 17 0.16 -8.95 -16.77
N ALA A 18 1.44 -8.68 -17.06
CA ALA A 18 1.87 -8.14 -18.35
C ALA A 18 1.48 -9.06 -19.51
N TRP A 19 1.70 -10.36 -19.36
CA TRP A 19 1.32 -11.38 -20.36
C TRP A 19 -0.20 -11.43 -20.61
N ARG A 20 -1.01 -11.14 -19.59
CA ARG A 20 -2.47 -11.06 -19.72
C ARG A 20 -2.95 -9.76 -20.35
N ILE A 21 -2.31 -8.64 -20.07
CA ILE A 21 -2.76 -7.30 -20.49
C ILE A 21 -2.20 -6.94 -21.88
N ILE A 22 -0.89 -7.00 -22.06
CA ILE A 22 -0.20 -6.40 -23.21
C ILE A 22 -0.70 -6.94 -24.56
N PRO A 23 -0.90 -8.26 -24.76
CA PRO A 23 -1.38 -8.78 -26.03
C PRO A 23 -2.81 -8.33 -26.39
N THR A 24 -3.62 -7.94 -25.39
CA THR A 24 -5.01 -7.53 -25.63
C THR A 24 -5.14 -6.08 -26.10
N LEU A 25 -4.06 -5.28 -25.96
CA LEU A 25 -4.07 -3.85 -26.27
C LEU A 25 -3.83 -3.55 -27.76
N GLY A 26 -3.41 -4.54 -28.55
CA GLY A 26 -3.19 -4.38 -29.99
C GLY A 26 -2.01 -3.46 -30.32
N PHE A 27 -0.98 -3.47 -29.49
CA PHE A 27 0.23 -2.67 -29.66
C PHE A 27 1.07 -3.11 -30.87
N SER A 28 1.76 -2.16 -31.51
CA SER A 28 2.83 -2.44 -32.45
C SER A 28 4.02 -3.14 -31.75
N SER A 29 4.93 -3.74 -32.51
CA SER A 29 6.11 -4.43 -31.94
C SER A 29 6.92 -3.52 -31.02
N SER A 30 7.16 -2.27 -31.41
CA SER A 30 7.91 -1.29 -30.60
C SER A 30 7.16 -0.93 -29.30
N GLN A 31 5.85 -0.73 -29.38
CA GLN A 31 5.01 -0.45 -28.21
C GLN A 31 4.95 -1.65 -27.25
N THR A 32 4.91 -2.86 -27.80
CA THR A 32 4.93 -4.12 -27.02
C THR A 32 6.23 -4.24 -26.24
N ILE A 33 7.39 -4.01 -26.88
CA ILE A 33 8.71 -4.02 -26.23
C ILE A 33 8.73 -2.96 -25.11
N LEU A 34 8.31 -1.73 -25.42
CA LEU A 34 8.27 -0.64 -24.43
C LEU A 34 7.40 -1.00 -23.22
N ALA A 35 6.22 -1.59 -23.46
CA ALA A 35 5.30 -1.99 -22.40
C ALA A 35 5.91 -3.06 -21.49
N TYR A 36 6.50 -4.12 -22.03
CA TYR A 36 7.19 -5.15 -21.23
C TYR A 36 8.39 -4.57 -20.47
N THR A 37 9.19 -3.70 -21.10
CA THR A 37 10.31 -3.02 -20.44
C THR A 37 9.83 -2.15 -19.29
N THR A 38 8.73 -1.41 -19.48
CA THR A 38 8.11 -0.59 -18.40
C THR A 38 7.67 -1.46 -17.24
N VAL A 39 6.98 -2.58 -17.49
CA VAL A 39 6.56 -3.50 -16.42
C VAL A 39 7.77 -4.11 -15.70
N PHE A 40 8.82 -4.46 -16.45
CA PHE A 40 10.05 -4.96 -15.83
C PHE A 40 10.69 -3.92 -14.89
N ILE A 41 10.79 -2.66 -15.31
CA ILE A 41 11.28 -1.57 -14.46
C ILE A 41 10.38 -1.40 -13.22
N LEU A 42 9.06 -1.40 -13.40
CA LEU A 42 8.11 -1.29 -12.29
C LEU A 42 8.25 -2.44 -11.29
N SER A 43 8.61 -3.63 -11.73
CA SER A 43 8.82 -4.79 -10.84
C SER A 43 10.07 -4.67 -9.96
N LEU A 44 11.04 -3.84 -10.33
CA LEU A 44 12.25 -3.57 -9.55
C LEU A 44 12.03 -2.48 -8.50
N LEU A 45 11.13 -1.53 -8.76
CA LEU A 45 10.94 -0.35 -7.90
C LEU A 45 10.48 -0.64 -6.48
N PRO A 46 9.74 -1.71 -6.14
CA PRO A 46 9.44 -2.03 -4.74
C PRO A 46 10.65 -2.44 -3.92
N ILE A 47 11.67 -3.03 -4.57
CA ILE A 47 12.84 -3.61 -3.88
C ILE A 47 14.03 -2.65 -3.88
N LEU A 48 14.28 -1.96 -4.99
CA LEU A 48 15.44 -1.10 -5.15
C LEU A 48 15.60 -0.05 -4.03
N PRO A 49 14.53 0.68 -3.62
CA PRO A 49 14.63 1.62 -2.52
C PRO A 49 14.95 0.98 -1.18
N ILE A 50 14.44 -0.23 -0.92
CA ILE A 50 14.74 -0.98 0.30
C ILE A 50 16.24 -1.30 0.37
N VAL A 51 16.79 -1.84 -0.73
CA VAL A 51 18.22 -2.18 -0.79
C VAL A 51 19.12 -0.94 -0.65
N LEU A 52 18.73 0.18 -1.29
CA LEU A 52 19.47 1.44 -1.20
C LEU A 52 19.47 1.99 0.23
N ARG A 53 18.35 1.92 0.94
CA ARG A 53 18.27 2.35 2.34
C ARG A 53 19.07 1.46 3.29
N MET A 54 19.01 0.15 3.10
CA MET A 54 19.84 -0.78 3.87
C MET A 54 21.35 -0.50 3.69
N SER A 55 21.74 0.13 2.58
CA SER A 55 23.11 0.60 2.32
C SER A 55 23.37 2.02 2.87
N GLY A 56 22.47 2.58 3.67
CA GLY A 56 22.59 3.93 4.24
C GLY A 56 22.28 5.07 3.25
N ASN A 57 21.74 4.77 2.09
CA ASN A 57 21.36 5.79 1.11
C ASN A 57 19.89 6.19 1.29
N GLU A 58 19.67 7.41 1.73
CA GLU A 58 18.34 8.02 1.82
C GLU A 58 18.32 9.34 1.06
N SER A 59 17.30 9.53 0.23
CA SER A 59 17.12 10.77 -0.54
C SER A 59 15.68 10.94 -1.00
N LYS A 60 15.30 12.18 -1.33
CA LYS A 60 13.99 12.49 -1.93
C LYS A 60 13.71 11.73 -3.23
N LEU A 61 14.76 11.37 -3.99
CA LEU A 61 14.61 10.58 -5.20
C LEU A 61 14.26 9.12 -4.89
N ILE A 62 14.90 8.54 -3.88
CA ILE A 62 14.60 7.19 -3.40
C ILE A 62 13.17 7.14 -2.85
N ASP A 63 12.72 8.19 -2.15
CA ASP A 63 11.33 8.31 -1.69
C ASP A 63 10.34 8.30 -2.86
N LYS A 64 10.63 9.02 -3.96
CA LYS A 64 9.79 8.99 -5.17
C LYS A 64 9.75 7.61 -5.82
N PHE A 65 10.89 6.92 -5.88
CA PHE A 65 10.93 5.54 -6.40
C PHE A 65 10.14 4.58 -5.49
N SER A 66 10.25 4.72 -4.18
CA SER A 66 9.42 3.96 -3.23
C SER A 66 7.93 4.18 -3.47
N PHE A 67 7.55 5.44 -3.65
CA PHE A 67 6.17 5.81 -3.91
C PHE A 67 5.62 5.14 -5.18
N VAL A 68 6.33 5.26 -6.31
CA VAL A 68 5.92 4.63 -7.57
C VAL A 68 5.94 3.11 -7.44
N GLY A 69 6.99 2.56 -6.82
CA GLY A 69 7.14 1.12 -6.62
C GLY A 69 6.00 0.51 -5.81
N TYR A 70 5.69 1.08 -4.66
CA TYR A 70 4.62 0.54 -3.78
C TYR A 70 3.22 0.74 -4.39
N THR A 71 2.99 1.85 -5.10
CA THR A 71 1.71 2.07 -5.79
C THR A 71 1.54 1.07 -6.94
N SER A 72 2.60 0.85 -7.74
CA SER A 72 2.56 -0.15 -8.81
C SER A 72 2.40 -1.56 -8.26
N LEU A 73 3.08 -1.90 -7.15
CA LEU A 73 2.93 -3.18 -6.48
C LEU A 73 1.47 -3.44 -6.09
N GLY A 74 0.79 -2.45 -5.51
CA GLY A 74 -0.64 -2.56 -5.18
C GLY A 74 -1.49 -2.88 -6.41
N PHE A 75 -1.30 -2.15 -7.51
CA PHE A 75 -2.01 -2.39 -8.77
C PHE A 75 -1.74 -3.78 -9.35
N PHE A 76 -0.47 -4.19 -9.44
CA PHE A 76 -0.10 -5.49 -10.00
C PHE A 76 -0.56 -6.65 -9.11
N THR A 77 -0.53 -6.49 -7.79
CA THR A 77 -1.03 -7.51 -6.85
C THR A 77 -2.52 -7.73 -7.01
N LEU A 78 -3.33 -6.66 -7.01
CA LEU A 78 -4.77 -6.77 -7.23
C LEU A 78 -5.09 -7.38 -8.60
N SER A 79 -4.44 -6.87 -9.65
CA SER A 79 -4.63 -7.41 -11.00
C SER A 79 -4.26 -8.89 -11.08
N PHE A 80 -3.17 -9.31 -10.44
CA PHE A 80 -2.74 -10.71 -10.41
C PHE A 80 -3.81 -11.61 -9.82
N PHE A 81 -4.31 -11.30 -8.63
CA PHE A 81 -5.33 -12.14 -7.99
C PHE A 81 -6.63 -12.19 -8.78
N ILE A 82 -7.06 -11.06 -9.38
CA ILE A 82 -8.28 -11.04 -10.20
C ILE A 82 -8.07 -11.86 -11.49
N PHE A 83 -6.92 -11.74 -12.16
CA PHE A 83 -6.63 -12.55 -13.35
C PHE A 83 -6.52 -14.05 -13.02
N VAL A 84 -5.86 -14.40 -11.92
CA VAL A 84 -5.79 -15.81 -11.48
C VAL A 84 -7.18 -16.35 -11.17
N ALA A 85 -7.98 -15.63 -10.41
CA ALA A 85 -9.36 -16.04 -10.11
C ALA A 85 -10.18 -16.22 -11.39
N LYS A 86 -10.10 -15.26 -12.31
CA LYS A 86 -10.75 -15.37 -13.63
C LYS A 86 -10.28 -16.62 -14.38
N ASP A 87 -8.97 -16.86 -14.45
CA ASP A 87 -8.44 -18.01 -15.21
C ASP A 87 -8.87 -19.34 -14.60
N LEU A 88 -8.90 -19.44 -13.26
CA LEU A 88 -9.42 -20.63 -12.57
C LEU A 88 -10.90 -20.87 -12.86
N VAL A 89 -11.72 -19.81 -12.85
CA VAL A 89 -13.14 -19.91 -13.20
C VAL A 89 -13.33 -20.38 -14.64
N PHE A 90 -12.59 -19.79 -15.60
CA PHE A 90 -12.71 -20.22 -17.00
C PHE A 90 -12.21 -21.65 -17.23
N GLN A 91 -11.17 -22.09 -16.54
CA GLN A 91 -10.69 -23.47 -16.58
C GLN A 91 -11.74 -24.44 -16.01
N LEU A 92 -12.38 -24.08 -14.91
CA LEU A 92 -13.44 -24.89 -14.31
C LEU A 92 -14.65 -25.01 -15.25
N ILE A 93 -15.08 -23.90 -15.85
CA ILE A 93 -16.18 -23.90 -16.85
C ILE A 93 -15.81 -24.79 -18.03
N ALA A 94 -14.59 -24.68 -18.57
CA ALA A 94 -14.13 -25.51 -19.67
C ALA A 94 -14.13 -26.99 -19.30
N LEU A 95 -13.66 -27.34 -18.09
CA LEU A 95 -13.65 -28.71 -17.59
C LEU A 95 -15.09 -29.27 -17.49
N LEU A 96 -16.01 -28.48 -16.93
CA LEU A 96 -17.44 -28.88 -16.84
C LEU A 96 -18.10 -28.98 -18.21
N GLY A 97 -17.78 -28.09 -19.15
CA GLY A 97 -18.28 -28.13 -20.53
C GLY A 97 -17.82 -29.38 -21.27
N HIS A 98 -16.57 -29.82 -21.08
CA HIS A 98 -16.10 -31.10 -21.62
C HIS A 98 -16.85 -32.32 -21.05
N ILE A 99 -17.25 -32.27 -19.78
CA ILE A 99 -18.05 -33.35 -19.15
C ILE A 99 -19.47 -33.39 -19.70
N ILE A 100 -20.02 -32.24 -20.11
CA ILE A 100 -21.43 -32.11 -20.59
C ILE A 100 -21.53 -32.25 -22.11
N ASN A 101 -20.42 -32.43 -22.84
CA ASN A 101 -20.37 -32.54 -24.31
C ASN A 101 -21.00 -31.33 -25.04
N GLU A 102 -20.84 -30.13 -24.58
CA GLU A 102 -21.26 -28.91 -25.27
C GLU A 102 -20.14 -28.41 -26.20
N ASP A 103 -20.17 -28.83 -27.46
CA ASP A 103 -19.43 -28.19 -28.55
C ASP A 103 -20.12 -26.86 -28.89
N ASN A 104 -19.66 -25.76 -28.29
CA ASN A 104 -20.21 -24.45 -28.60
C ASN A 104 -19.21 -23.66 -29.47
N PRO A 105 -19.41 -23.54 -30.80
CA PRO A 105 -18.52 -22.78 -31.68
C PRO A 105 -18.73 -21.29 -31.47
N PHE A 106 -17.98 -20.71 -30.50
CA PHE A 106 -17.93 -19.26 -30.34
C PHE A 106 -17.20 -18.61 -31.51
N ASP A 107 -17.84 -17.62 -32.12
CA ASP A 107 -17.26 -16.72 -33.11
C ASP A 107 -15.99 -16.06 -32.52
N ASN A 108 -14.86 -16.18 -33.22
CA ASN A 108 -13.56 -15.66 -32.79
C ASN A 108 -13.61 -14.16 -32.49
N SER A 109 -14.39 -13.41 -33.24
CA SER A 109 -14.57 -11.96 -33.06
C SER A 109 -15.23 -11.62 -31.74
N LYS A 110 -16.27 -12.36 -31.35
CA LYS A 110 -16.97 -12.23 -30.08
C LYS A 110 -16.04 -12.61 -28.89
N ARG A 111 -15.26 -13.69 -29.10
CA ARG A 111 -14.29 -14.15 -28.10
C ARG A 111 -13.22 -13.09 -27.81
N ASP A 112 -12.69 -12.44 -28.84
CA ASP A 112 -11.68 -11.38 -28.68
C ASP A 112 -12.26 -10.12 -28.05
N PHE A 113 -13.48 -9.75 -28.39
CA PHE A 113 -14.19 -8.65 -27.75
C PHE A 113 -14.38 -8.91 -26.25
N ILE A 114 -14.86 -10.11 -25.87
CA ILE A 114 -15.04 -10.49 -24.46
C ILE A 114 -13.72 -10.46 -23.70
N LYS A 115 -12.64 -11.01 -24.27
CA LYS A 115 -11.31 -10.98 -23.65
C LYS A 115 -10.82 -9.55 -23.39
N LYS A 116 -10.95 -8.66 -24.37
CA LYS A 116 -10.58 -7.25 -24.24
C LYS A 116 -11.41 -6.55 -23.17
N SER A 117 -12.73 -6.75 -23.19
CA SER A 117 -13.65 -6.14 -22.24
C SER A 117 -13.35 -6.57 -20.80
N ILE A 118 -13.12 -7.86 -20.56
CA ILE A 118 -12.73 -8.39 -19.24
C ILE A 118 -11.39 -7.80 -18.81
N THR A 119 -10.39 -7.76 -19.71
CA THR A 119 -9.07 -7.20 -19.39
C THR A 119 -9.17 -5.74 -19.01
N LEU A 120 -9.89 -4.92 -19.76
CA LEU A 120 -10.11 -3.51 -19.45
C LEU A 120 -10.89 -3.33 -18.13
N GLY A 121 -11.88 -4.19 -17.88
CA GLY A 121 -12.61 -4.21 -16.60
C GLY A 121 -11.67 -4.50 -15.42
N ILE A 122 -10.77 -5.46 -15.53
CA ILE A 122 -9.79 -5.79 -14.49
C ILE A 122 -8.83 -4.62 -14.26
N ILE A 123 -8.31 -4.00 -15.32
CA ILE A 123 -7.47 -2.80 -15.23
C ILE A 123 -8.22 -1.67 -14.50
N GLY A 124 -9.47 -1.43 -14.88
CA GLY A 124 -10.31 -0.39 -14.26
C GLY A 124 -10.54 -0.66 -12.76
N ILE A 125 -10.93 -1.87 -12.40
CA ILE A 125 -11.17 -2.26 -10.99
C ILE A 125 -9.87 -2.15 -10.19
N SER A 126 -8.76 -2.72 -10.67
CA SER A 126 -7.47 -2.68 -9.98
C SER A 126 -6.95 -1.26 -9.84
N GLY A 127 -7.07 -0.44 -10.90
CA GLY A 127 -6.66 0.96 -10.87
C GLY A 127 -7.49 1.79 -9.89
N THR A 128 -8.82 1.63 -9.92
CA THR A 128 -9.71 2.33 -8.99
C THR A 128 -9.46 1.91 -7.54
N ALA A 129 -9.35 0.61 -7.28
CA ALA A 129 -9.09 0.10 -5.93
C ALA A 129 -7.73 0.57 -5.39
N THR A 130 -6.68 0.56 -6.24
CA THR A 130 -5.36 1.10 -5.87
C THR A 130 -5.44 2.60 -5.59
N GLY A 131 -6.12 3.37 -6.43
CA GLY A 131 -6.30 4.82 -6.25
C GLY A 131 -7.08 5.16 -4.98
N LEU A 132 -8.16 4.43 -4.69
CA LEU A 132 -8.95 4.61 -3.46
C LEU A 132 -8.15 4.20 -2.22
N GLY A 133 -7.41 3.09 -2.27
CA GLY A 133 -6.52 2.66 -1.19
C GLY A 133 -5.46 3.71 -0.90
N PHE A 134 -4.84 4.24 -1.93
CA PHE A 134 -3.87 5.32 -1.85
C PHE A 134 -4.47 6.61 -1.22
N TYR A 135 -5.65 7.03 -1.68
CA TYR A 135 -6.35 8.17 -1.12
C TYR A 135 -6.68 7.96 0.36
N ASN A 136 -7.26 6.79 0.70
CA ASN A 136 -7.67 6.45 2.06
C ASN A 136 -6.49 6.39 3.04
N SER A 137 -5.33 5.89 2.61
CA SER A 137 -4.13 5.83 3.45
C SER A 137 -3.55 7.22 3.79
N ARG A 138 -3.95 8.28 3.07
CA ARG A 138 -3.39 9.64 3.20
C ARG A 138 -4.37 10.70 3.67
N LYS A 139 -5.67 10.40 3.67
CA LYS A 139 -6.68 11.36 4.15
C LYS A 139 -6.57 11.68 5.65
N GLY A 140 -5.67 11.01 6.36
CA GLY A 140 -5.46 11.13 7.80
C GLY A 140 -6.17 10.04 8.62
N PRO A 141 -5.81 9.88 9.89
CA PRO A 141 -6.37 8.87 10.78
C PRO A 141 -7.84 9.16 11.12
N SER A 142 -8.57 8.13 11.49
CA SER A 142 -9.87 8.25 12.16
C SER A 142 -9.68 8.21 13.68
N VAL A 143 -10.51 8.96 14.39
CA VAL A 143 -10.54 8.92 15.85
C VAL A 143 -11.55 7.86 16.29
N ILE A 144 -11.08 6.93 17.13
CA ILE A 144 -11.92 5.91 17.77
C ILE A 144 -11.93 6.22 19.26
N LYS A 145 -13.13 6.30 19.86
CA LYS A 145 -13.28 6.58 21.28
C LYS A 145 -13.63 5.31 22.02
N HIS A 146 -12.97 5.11 23.16
CA HIS A 146 -13.24 4.02 24.08
C HIS A 146 -13.40 4.58 25.49
N ASP A 147 -14.48 4.21 26.15
CA ASP A 147 -14.67 4.54 27.57
C ASP A 147 -14.19 3.36 28.42
N ILE A 148 -13.27 3.64 29.34
CA ILE A 148 -12.66 2.64 30.22
C ILE A 148 -13.11 2.96 31.65
N PHE A 149 -13.87 2.04 32.25
CA PHE A 149 -14.38 2.16 33.62
C PHE A 149 -13.45 1.43 34.57
N LEU A 150 -12.90 2.15 35.56
CA LEU A 150 -12.01 1.63 36.60
C LEU A 150 -12.63 1.92 37.98
N GLU A 151 -13.04 0.89 38.71
CA GLU A 151 -13.75 1.04 39.99
C GLU A 151 -12.92 1.72 41.09
N SER A 152 -11.59 1.58 41.04
CA SER A 152 -10.67 2.12 42.05
C SER A 152 -9.96 3.42 41.63
N LEU A 153 -10.41 4.05 40.56
CA LEU A 153 -9.78 5.28 40.07
C LEU A 153 -10.18 6.46 40.99
N PRO A 154 -9.21 7.28 41.46
CA PRO A 154 -9.52 8.48 42.22
C PRO A 154 -10.44 9.44 41.43
N GLU A 155 -11.33 10.15 42.12
CA GLU A 155 -12.27 11.09 41.49
C GLU A 155 -11.58 12.17 40.63
N SER A 156 -10.35 12.55 40.97
CA SER A 156 -9.54 13.51 40.23
C SER A 156 -9.21 13.05 38.81
N PHE A 157 -9.34 11.76 38.51
CA PHE A 157 -9.17 11.20 37.16
C PHE A 157 -10.50 10.94 36.44
N ASN A 158 -11.61 11.37 37.02
CA ASN A 158 -12.89 11.23 36.33
C ASN A 158 -12.89 12.05 35.03
N ASN A 159 -13.28 11.42 33.91
CA ASN A 159 -13.21 11.97 32.55
C ASN A 159 -11.76 12.30 32.07
N PHE A 160 -10.72 11.74 32.67
CA PHE A 160 -9.37 11.87 32.20
C PHE A 160 -9.22 11.24 30.81
N THR A 161 -8.68 11.98 29.87
CA THR A 161 -8.60 11.57 28.46
C THR A 161 -7.16 11.31 28.03
N ILE A 162 -6.96 10.16 27.36
CA ILE A 162 -5.67 9.78 26.80
C ILE A 162 -5.82 9.67 25.29
N ALA A 163 -5.03 10.44 24.53
CA ALA A 163 -4.88 10.23 23.09
C ALA A 163 -3.75 9.25 22.84
N GLN A 164 -4.08 8.06 22.36
CA GLN A 164 -3.08 7.08 21.94
C GLN A 164 -2.83 7.21 20.43
N ILE A 165 -1.56 7.23 20.03
CA ILE A 165 -1.08 7.28 18.67
C ILE A 165 -0.12 6.11 18.46
N SER A 166 -0.31 5.34 17.38
CA SER A 166 0.54 4.22 17.02
C SER A 166 0.72 4.17 15.50
N ASP A 167 1.81 3.55 15.03
CA ASP A 167 1.99 3.12 13.65
C ASP A 167 1.87 4.27 12.62
N LEU A 168 2.47 5.42 12.87
CA LEU A 168 2.47 6.54 11.92
C LEU A 168 3.32 6.25 10.69
N HIS A 169 4.39 5.46 10.82
CA HIS A 169 5.29 5.07 9.74
C HIS A 169 5.71 6.26 8.86
N ILE A 170 6.11 7.36 9.51
CA ILE A 170 6.63 8.54 8.81
C ILE A 170 7.89 8.11 8.06
N GLY A 171 7.84 8.20 6.74
CA GLY A 171 8.86 7.58 5.91
C GLY A 171 8.78 8.06 4.46
N PRO A 172 9.07 7.19 3.50
CA PRO A 172 9.09 7.57 2.09
C PRO A 172 7.73 7.98 1.53
N THR A 173 6.67 7.43 2.09
CA THR A 173 5.30 7.60 1.56
C THR A 173 4.41 8.45 2.45
N ILE A 174 4.65 8.48 3.75
CA ILE A 174 3.95 9.30 4.73
C ILE A 174 4.85 10.48 5.09
N LYS A 175 4.38 11.69 4.85
CA LYS A 175 5.14 12.93 4.94
C LYS A 175 4.47 13.95 5.86
N ARG A 176 5.14 15.05 6.08
CA ARG A 176 4.72 16.17 6.94
C ARG A 176 3.22 16.50 6.90
N PRO A 177 2.53 16.60 5.73
CA PRO A 177 1.10 16.95 5.73
C PRO A 177 0.21 15.93 6.46
N TYR A 178 0.60 14.65 6.47
CA TYR A 178 -0.11 13.63 7.25
C TYR A 178 0.11 13.82 8.74
N VAL A 179 1.34 14.13 9.16
CA VAL A 179 1.70 14.41 10.56
C VAL A 179 0.92 15.63 11.07
N GLU A 180 0.86 16.70 10.29
CA GLU A 180 0.07 17.89 10.62
C GLU A 180 -1.42 17.56 10.79
N ASN A 181 -1.99 16.73 9.92
CA ASN A 181 -3.37 16.27 10.06
C ASN A 181 -3.62 15.46 11.36
N VAL A 182 -2.64 14.66 11.77
CA VAL A 182 -2.70 13.94 13.06
C VAL A 182 -2.73 14.93 14.22
N LEU A 183 -1.84 15.94 14.20
CA LEU A 183 -1.75 16.97 15.24
C LEU A 183 -3.02 17.81 15.33
N ASP A 184 -3.61 18.19 14.21
CA ASP A 184 -4.87 18.92 14.17
C ASP A 184 -5.98 18.13 14.89
N LYS A 185 -6.04 16.81 14.66
CA LYS A 185 -7.01 15.96 15.36
C LYS A 185 -6.76 15.84 16.85
N ILE A 186 -5.49 15.73 17.26
CA ILE A 186 -5.10 15.71 18.67
C ILE A 186 -5.50 17.04 19.33
N SER A 187 -5.22 18.15 18.69
CA SER A 187 -5.55 19.47 19.20
C SER A 187 -7.06 19.66 19.42
N ILE A 188 -7.90 19.13 18.49
CA ILE A 188 -9.37 19.15 18.63
C ILE A 188 -9.82 18.27 19.80
N LEU A 189 -9.14 17.14 20.05
CA LEU A 189 -9.48 16.23 21.15
C LEU A 189 -9.11 16.81 22.50
N ASN A 190 -8.12 17.71 22.56
CA ASN A 190 -7.60 18.34 23.76
C ASN A 190 -7.39 17.33 24.91
N PRO A 191 -6.56 16.28 24.68
CA PRO A 191 -6.38 15.22 25.66
C PRO A 191 -5.57 15.68 26.88
N ASP A 192 -5.80 15.05 28.03
CA ASP A 192 -5.01 15.29 29.23
C ASP A 192 -3.60 14.72 29.12
N LEU A 193 -3.44 13.60 28.40
CA LEU A 193 -2.16 12.91 28.16
C LEU A 193 -2.09 12.40 26.73
N ILE A 194 -0.89 12.41 26.14
CA ILE A 194 -0.63 11.79 24.83
C ILE A 194 0.33 10.61 25.03
N ALA A 195 -0.06 9.44 24.51
CA ALA A 195 0.76 8.23 24.49
C ALA A 195 1.09 7.84 23.04
N VAL A 196 2.38 7.86 22.69
CA VAL A 196 2.87 7.39 21.39
C VAL A 196 3.46 6.00 21.58
N THR A 197 2.82 5.00 20.98
CA THR A 197 3.11 3.59 21.25
C THR A 197 3.84 2.89 20.10
N GLY A 198 4.88 3.57 19.59
CA GLY A 198 5.87 3.00 18.66
C GLY A 198 5.50 3.10 17.19
N ASP A 199 6.41 2.60 16.36
CA ASP A 199 6.36 2.58 14.90
C ASP A 199 6.07 3.95 14.30
N LEU A 200 6.78 4.96 14.82
CA LEU A 200 6.62 6.35 14.42
C LEU A 200 7.31 6.64 13.10
N VAL A 201 8.45 5.97 12.83
CA VAL A 201 9.33 6.26 11.68
C VAL A 201 9.73 5.03 10.89
N ASP A 202 9.80 5.21 9.55
CA ASP A 202 10.33 4.25 8.57
C ASP A 202 11.54 4.85 7.85
N GLY A 203 12.61 5.11 8.58
CA GLY A 203 13.84 5.67 8.05
C GLY A 203 14.60 6.46 9.11
N SER A 204 15.80 6.97 8.76
CA SER A 204 16.63 7.70 9.71
C SER A 204 15.98 9.03 10.12
N VAL A 205 16.08 9.34 11.40
CA VAL A 205 15.62 10.65 11.93
C VAL A 205 16.28 11.81 11.19
N GLN A 206 17.54 11.65 10.75
CA GLN A 206 18.26 12.68 10.02
C GLN A 206 17.57 13.00 8.68
N HIS A 207 17.17 11.99 7.91
CA HIS A 207 16.47 12.15 6.64
C HIS A 207 15.05 12.69 6.83
N LEU A 208 14.35 12.19 7.86
CA LEU A 208 12.95 12.49 8.13
C LEU A 208 12.73 13.74 8.98
N ARG A 209 13.81 14.40 9.46
CA ARG A 209 13.71 15.59 10.33
C ARG A 209 12.69 16.64 9.88
N PRO A 210 12.60 17.00 8.57
CA PRO A 210 11.59 17.97 8.12
C PRO A 210 10.14 17.47 8.27
N ASP A 211 9.92 16.16 8.12
CA ASP A 211 8.61 15.53 8.23
C ASP A 211 8.21 15.32 9.70
N LEU A 212 9.19 15.12 10.58
CA LEU A 212 9.02 14.95 12.04
C LEU A 212 8.88 16.28 12.79
N ALA A 213 9.30 17.39 12.19
CA ALA A 213 9.33 18.69 12.86
C ALA A 213 8.01 19.11 13.55
N PRO A 214 6.81 18.81 13.00
CA PRO A 214 5.56 19.16 13.68
C PRO A 214 5.32 18.40 14.99
N LEU A 215 5.94 17.23 15.22
CA LEU A 215 5.72 16.42 16.42
C LEU A 215 6.12 17.13 17.72
N LYS A 216 6.98 18.15 17.64
CA LYS A 216 7.34 19.01 18.80
C LYS A 216 6.12 19.73 19.41
N ASP A 217 5.06 19.90 18.62
CA ASP A 217 3.84 20.59 19.00
C ASP A 217 2.81 19.65 19.67
N MET A 218 3.15 18.36 19.86
CA MET A 218 2.37 17.40 20.65
C MET A 218 2.54 17.68 22.15
N ILE A 219 1.68 18.52 22.69
CA ILE A 219 1.71 18.93 24.09
C ILE A 219 0.38 18.60 24.74
N ALA A 220 0.41 18.00 25.93
CA ALA A 220 -0.75 17.75 26.76
C ALA A 220 -0.45 18.15 28.23
N PRO A 221 -1.46 18.50 29.04
CA PRO A 221 -1.29 18.95 30.43
C PRO A 221 -0.47 17.98 31.30
N PHE A 222 -0.69 16.68 31.15
CA PHE A 222 0.04 15.63 31.88
C PHE A 222 1.19 15.01 31.07
N GLY A 223 1.54 15.63 29.94
CA GLY A 223 2.72 15.27 29.16
C GLY A 223 2.43 14.38 27.95
N THR A 224 3.49 14.22 27.15
CA THR A 224 3.53 13.33 25.99
C THR A 224 4.59 12.27 26.25
N TYR A 225 4.20 11.00 26.16
CA TYR A 225 5.05 9.85 26.44
C TYR A 225 5.24 9.01 25.18
N PHE A 226 6.46 8.54 24.98
CA PHE A 226 6.83 7.74 23.83
C PHE A 226 7.46 6.42 24.26
N VAL A 227 7.05 5.32 23.64
CA VAL A 227 7.73 4.04 23.69
C VAL A 227 8.06 3.60 22.26
N THR A 228 9.19 2.94 22.08
CA THR A 228 9.62 2.47 20.76
C THR A 228 8.83 1.25 20.34
N GLY A 229 8.51 1.14 19.03
CA GLY A 229 8.09 -0.07 18.39
C GLY A 229 9.27 -0.79 17.70
N ASN A 230 9.01 -1.73 16.82
CA ASN A 230 10.08 -2.45 16.13
C ASN A 230 10.72 -1.66 14.98
N HIS A 231 10.00 -0.73 14.35
CA HIS A 231 10.51 0.06 13.23
C HIS A 231 11.58 1.07 13.64
N GLU A 232 11.56 1.58 14.85
CA GLU A 232 12.62 2.45 15.38
C GLU A 232 13.99 1.76 15.41
N TYR A 233 14.02 0.41 15.44
CA TYR A 233 15.27 -0.37 15.48
C TYR A 233 15.79 -0.77 14.10
N TYR A 234 15.04 -0.49 13.01
CA TYR A 234 15.46 -0.84 11.64
C TYR A 234 16.21 0.29 10.92
N SER A 235 16.30 1.47 11.50
CA SER A 235 16.95 2.66 10.92
C SER A 235 18.13 3.17 11.71
#